data_1484747cb3e2e1784f1a238b4d45af17
#
_entry.id   1484747cb3e2e1784f1a238b4d45af17
#
_cell.length_a   1.000
_cell.length_b   1.000
_cell.length_c   1.000
_cell.angle_alpha   90.00
_cell.angle_beta   90.00
_cell.angle_gamma   90.00
#
_symmetry.space_group_name_H-M   'P 1'
#
loop_
_entity.id
_entity.type
_entity.pdbx_description
1 polymer ?
#
loop_
_entity_poly.entity_id
_entity_poly.type
_entity_poly.pdbx_seq_one_letter_code
_entity_poly.pdbx_strand_id
1 'polypeptide(L)'
;MTDAFICAYQLDGKGSGTPFDEQSFTLRSDPSQPNWVHLNAKSPGTRRWLETEAQLPDETVVDALLAEDTRPRLTQRPEGLLLILRGVNLNDNAEPEDMVSIRIWIEARRFISVQLRNLRGVNDMRAQLEAGTGPADIGDLLTMFIEGATIRLSPVMGDLADSVDELEDRILQMDLTGIREQIVSTRRRAIIFNRFLAPQKEIV
;
A
#
# COMPACT_ATOMS: atom_id res chain seq x y z
N MET A 1 3.06 -18.59 -17.95
CA MET A 1 2.64 -18.21 -16.59
C MET A 1 2.61 -16.70 -16.56
N THR A 2 1.48 -16.11 -16.28
CA THR A 2 1.36 -14.66 -16.19
C THR A 2 1.95 -14.23 -14.84
N ASP A 3 2.99 -13.39 -14.84
CA ASP A 3 3.61 -12.82 -13.62
C ASP A 3 2.65 -11.83 -12.88
N ALA A 4 1.35 -12.07 -12.96
CA ALA A 4 0.35 -11.20 -12.35
C ALA A 4 0.32 -11.33 -10.83
N PHE A 5 0.42 -12.56 -10.33
CA PHE A 5 0.38 -12.86 -8.91
C PHE A 5 1.76 -12.70 -8.27
N ILE A 6 1.83 -11.86 -7.24
CA ILE A 6 2.99 -11.79 -6.35
C ILE A 6 2.81 -12.79 -5.21
N CYS A 7 1.61 -12.83 -4.62
CA CYS A 7 1.19 -13.85 -3.67
C CYS A 7 -0.34 -13.90 -3.58
N ALA A 8 -0.85 -15.04 -3.12
CA ALA A 8 -2.25 -15.17 -2.75
C ALA A 8 -2.40 -16.19 -1.62
N TYR A 9 -3.32 -15.92 -0.70
CA TYR A 9 -3.56 -16.73 0.49
C TYR A 9 -5.05 -16.87 0.76
N GLN A 10 -5.47 -18.07 1.10
CA GLN A 10 -6.74 -18.33 1.74
C GLN A 10 -6.53 -18.28 3.25
N LEU A 11 -7.24 -17.41 3.97
CA LEU A 11 -7.08 -17.23 5.41
C LEU A 11 -7.88 -18.31 6.15
N ASP A 12 -7.31 -18.83 7.22
CA ASP A 12 -7.91 -19.91 8.03
C ASP A 12 -8.82 -19.39 9.17
N GLY A 13 -8.91 -18.06 9.31
CA GLY A 13 -9.65 -17.42 10.40
C GLY A 13 -8.95 -17.45 11.76
N LYS A 14 -7.66 -17.84 11.82
CA LYS A 14 -6.88 -18.00 13.05
C LYS A 14 -5.47 -17.41 12.97
N GLY A 15 -5.15 -16.72 11.89
CA GLY A 15 -3.87 -16.07 11.68
C GLY A 15 -2.91 -16.81 10.75
N SER A 16 -3.31 -17.98 10.19
CA SER A 16 -2.55 -18.66 9.15
C SER A 16 -3.20 -18.49 7.78
N GLY A 17 -2.42 -18.68 6.73
CA GLY A 17 -2.91 -18.66 5.36
C GLY A 17 -2.35 -19.79 4.53
N THR A 18 -3.20 -20.45 3.75
CA THR A 18 -2.79 -21.43 2.76
C THR A 18 -2.51 -20.74 1.44
N PRO A 19 -1.27 -20.78 0.91
CA PRO A 19 -0.95 -20.15 -0.36
C PRO A 19 -1.65 -20.84 -1.52
N PHE A 20 -2.04 -20.08 -2.52
CA PHE A 20 -2.55 -20.57 -3.79
C PHE A 20 -2.00 -19.75 -4.97
N ASP A 21 -2.12 -20.26 -6.17
CA ASP A 21 -1.70 -19.62 -7.41
C ASP A 21 -2.92 -19.24 -8.30
N GLU A 22 -2.64 -18.56 -9.42
CA GLU A 22 -3.66 -18.15 -10.38
C GLU A 22 -4.50 -19.32 -10.90
N GLN A 23 -3.89 -20.49 -11.12
CA GLN A 23 -4.59 -21.67 -11.62
C GLN A 23 -5.51 -22.30 -10.57
N SER A 24 -5.13 -22.19 -9.31
CA SER A 24 -5.88 -22.71 -8.17
C SER A 24 -6.99 -21.78 -7.71
N PHE A 25 -6.99 -20.52 -8.15
CA PHE A 25 -7.95 -19.50 -7.70
C PHE A 25 -9.41 -19.95 -7.92
N THR A 26 -9.74 -20.41 -9.13
CA THR A 26 -11.10 -20.84 -9.49
C THR A 26 -11.50 -22.17 -8.83
N LEU A 27 -10.53 -23.04 -8.52
CA LEU A 27 -10.78 -24.39 -8.01
C LEU A 27 -10.75 -24.47 -6.47
N ARG A 28 -10.05 -23.54 -5.81
CA ARG A 28 -9.80 -23.56 -4.35
C ARG A 28 -10.40 -22.39 -3.59
N SER A 29 -10.90 -21.36 -4.27
CA SER A 29 -11.58 -20.28 -3.56
C SER A 29 -12.91 -20.79 -3.00
N ASP A 30 -12.84 -21.35 -1.79
CA ASP A 30 -14.04 -21.57 -0.99
C ASP A 30 -14.67 -20.19 -0.73
N PRO A 31 -15.83 -19.89 -1.33
CA PRO A 31 -16.49 -18.58 -1.13
C PRO A 31 -16.89 -18.33 0.31
N SER A 32 -16.79 -19.34 1.18
CA SER A 32 -17.03 -19.22 2.62
C SER A 32 -15.85 -18.67 3.41
N GLN A 33 -14.62 -18.75 2.88
CA GLN A 33 -13.41 -18.33 3.57
C GLN A 33 -12.82 -17.04 2.96
N PRO A 34 -12.28 -16.14 3.79
CA PRO A 34 -11.63 -14.94 3.31
C PRO A 34 -10.36 -15.28 2.53
N ASN A 35 -10.11 -14.53 1.46
CA ASN A 35 -8.88 -14.66 0.68
C ASN A 35 -8.22 -13.30 0.40
N TRP A 36 -6.90 -13.34 0.27
CA TRP A 36 -6.06 -12.22 -0.13
C TRP A 36 -5.31 -12.55 -1.40
N VAL A 37 -5.42 -11.66 -2.40
CA VAL A 37 -4.64 -11.73 -3.64
C VAL A 37 -3.83 -10.44 -3.77
N HIS A 38 -2.53 -10.56 -3.97
CA HIS A 38 -1.62 -9.44 -4.21
C HIS A 38 -1.02 -9.50 -5.61
N LEU A 39 -1.24 -8.45 -6.39
CA LEU A 39 -0.94 -8.41 -7.82
C LEU A 39 0.12 -7.38 -8.18
N ASN A 40 0.82 -7.67 -9.29
CA ASN A 40 1.74 -6.75 -9.94
C ASN A 40 1.01 -5.96 -11.03
N ALA A 41 0.82 -4.65 -10.86
CA ALA A 41 0.18 -3.78 -11.84
C ALA A 41 0.91 -3.75 -13.20
N LYS A 42 2.22 -4.03 -13.23
CA LYS A 42 3.04 -4.02 -14.46
C LYS A 42 2.87 -5.28 -15.30
N SER A 43 2.31 -6.35 -14.75
CA SER A 43 2.10 -7.57 -15.51
C SER A 43 0.96 -7.39 -16.52
N PRO A 44 1.16 -7.77 -17.78
CA PRO A 44 0.11 -7.70 -18.80
C PRO A 44 -1.13 -8.53 -18.47
N GLY A 45 -0.96 -9.58 -17.66
CA GLY A 45 -2.06 -10.46 -17.23
C GLY A 45 -2.96 -9.87 -16.16
N THR A 46 -2.48 -8.85 -15.41
CA THR A 46 -3.20 -8.33 -14.23
C THR A 46 -4.55 -7.73 -14.60
N ARG A 47 -4.62 -6.89 -15.65
CA ARG A 47 -5.89 -6.31 -16.10
C ARG A 47 -6.89 -7.40 -16.47
N ARG A 48 -6.47 -8.32 -17.33
CA ARG A 48 -7.34 -9.42 -17.76
C ARG A 48 -7.85 -10.21 -16.55
N TRP A 49 -6.99 -10.54 -15.61
CA TRP A 49 -7.40 -11.30 -14.42
C TRP A 49 -8.43 -10.54 -13.58
N LEU A 50 -8.24 -9.23 -13.37
CA LEU A 50 -9.21 -8.39 -12.64
C LEU A 50 -10.57 -8.35 -13.31
N GLU A 51 -10.62 -8.32 -14.64
CA GLU A 51 -11.85 -8.25 -15.43
C GLU A 51 -12.55 -9.60 -15.59
N THR A 52 -11.79 -10.68 -15.81
CA THR A 52 -12.38 -11.99 -16.19
C THR A 52 -12.50 -12.97 -15.04
N GLU A 53 -11.48 -13.07 -14.18
CA GLU A 53 -11.43 -14.05 -13.09
C GLU A 53 -11.94 -13.44 -11.77
N ALA A 54 -11.45 -12.25 -11.43
CA ALA A 54 -11.92 -11.52 -10.25
C ALA A 54 -13.31 -10.92 -10.47
N GLN A 55 -13.71 -10.68 -11.72
CA GLN A 55 -15.00 -10.11 -12.11
C GLN A 55 -15.35 -8.85 -11.32
N LEU A 56 -14.41 -7.88 -11.30
CA LEU A 56 -14.63 -6.61 -10.60
C LEU A 56 -15.83 -5.86 -11.19
N PRO A 57 -16.55 -5.06 -10.38
CA PRO A 57 -17.89 -4.55 -10.72
C PRO A 57 -17.92 -3.63 -11.94
N ASP A 58 -16.86 -2.87 -12.16
CA ASP A 58 -16.76 -1.97 -13.31
C ASP A 58 -15.30 -1.67 -13.71
N GLU A 59 -15.13 -1.21 -14.95
CA GLU A 59 -13.83 -0.84 -15.52
C GLU A 59 -13.17 0.30 -14.72
N THR A 60 -13.94 1.18 -14.10
CA THR A 60 -13.40 2.31 -13.32
C THR A 60 -12.66 1.85 -12.07
N VAL A 61 -13.06 0.73 -11.47
CA VAL A 61 -12.36 0.09 -10.36
C VAL A 61 -11.06 -0.52 -10.84
N VAL A 62 -11.07 -1.24 -11.96
CA VAL A 62 -9.88 -1.83 -12.58
C VAL A 62 -8.87 -0.73 -12.94
N ASP A 63 -9.33 0.33 -13.60
CA ASP A 63 -8.47 1.47 -13.97
C ASP A 63 -7.87 2.15 -12.76
N ALA A 64 -8.65 2.32 -11.68
CA ALA A 64 -8.14 2.92 -10.45
C ALA A 64 -7.08 2.06 -9.75
N LEU A 65 -7.22 0.72 -9.80
CA LEU A 65 -6.24 -0.21 -9.26
C LEU A 65 -4.94 -0.23 -10.08
N LEU A 66 -5.01 0.04 -11.38
CA LEU A 66 -3.87 -0.03 -12.30
C LEU A 66 -3.28 1.35 -12.66
N ALA A 67 -3.92 2.46 -12.26
CA ALA A 67 -3.47 3.81 -12.57
C ALA A 67 -2.04 4.08 -12.09
N GLU A 68 -1.20 4.70 -12.90
CA GLU A 68 0.19 5.05 -12.52
C GLU A 68 0.23 6.15 -11.45
N ASP A 69 -0.54 7.21 -11.66
CA ASP A 69 -0.65 8.30 -10.69
C ASP A 69 -1.96 8.22 -9.92
N THR A 70 -1.85 8.18 -8.59
CA THR A 70 -2.99 8.04 -7.69
C THR A 70 -2.90 9.02 -6.54
N ARG A 71 -4.08 9.42 -6.03
CA ARG A 71 -4.19 10.15 -4.75
C ARG A 71 -4.93 9.30 -3.74
N PRO A 72 -4.62 9.41 -2.44
CA PRO A 72 -5.37 8.74 -1.40
C PRO A 72 -6.86 9.05 -1.53
N ARG A 73 -7.66 7.99 -1.53
CA ARG A 73 -9.12 8.07 -1.60
C ARG A 73 -9.78 6.79 -1.15
N LEU A 74 -10.97 6.93 -0.62
CA LEU A 74 -11.90 5.86 -0.33
C LEU A 74 -13.12 6.03 -1.25
N THR A 75 -13.52 4.98 -1.94
CA THR A 75 -14.69 5.00 -2.81
C THR A 75 -15.54 3.77 -2.51
N GLN A 76 -16.72 3.98 -1.96
CA GLN A 76 -17.67 2.91 -1.71
C GLN A 76 -18.44 2.57 -3.00
N ARG A 77 -18.67 1.27 -3.22
CA ARG A 77 -19.49 0.69 -4.27
C ARG A 77 -20.46 -0.30 -3.64
N PRO A 78 -21.58 -0.66 -4.31
CA PRO A 78 -22.50 -1.67 -3.78
C PRO A 78 -21.81 -3.02 -3.49
N GLU A 79 -20.84 -3.39 -4.32
CA GLU A 79 -20.13 -4.68 -4.26
C GLU A 79 -18.92 -4.66 -3.33
N GLY A 80 -18.40 -3.48 -2.97
CA GLY A 80 -17.18 -3.40 -2.17
C GLY A 80 -16.63 -2.00 -1.98
N LEU A 81 -15.38 -1.94 -1.57
CA LEU A 81 -14.68 -0.74 -1.20
C LEU A 81 -13.36 -0.60 -1.97
N LEU A 82 -13.20 0.47 -2.73
CA LEU A 82 -11.93 0.85 -3.33
C LEU A 82 -11.19 1.79 -2.38
N LEU A 83 -10.01 1.37 -1.94
CA LEU A 83 -9.13 2.15 -1.08
C LEU A 83 -7.78 2.36 -1.76
N ILE A 84 -7.34 3.60 -1.84
CA ILE A 84 -6.00 3.97 -2.30
C ILE A 84 -5.32 4.76 -1.20
N LEU A 85 -4.18 4.24 -0.74
CA LEU A 85 -3.32 4.84 0.27
C LEU A 85 -1.93 5.11 -0.31
N ARG A 86 -1.14 5.89 0.41
CA ARG A 86 0.27 6.11 0.14
C ARG A 86 1.13 5.69 1.33
N GLY A 87 2.19 5.00 1.05
CA GLY A 87 3.25 4.67 2.00
C GLY A 87 4.56 5.29 1.58
N VAL A 88 5.50 5.43 2.51
CA VAL A 88 6.86 5.87 2.22
C VAL A 88 7.57 4.86 1.31
N ASN A 89 8.40 5.36 0.42
CA ASN A 89 9.19 4.53 -0.47
C ASN A 89 10.50 4.12 0.24
N LEU A 90 10.54 2.90 0.74
CA LEU A 90 11.72 2.32 1.38
C LEU A 90 12.45 1.32 0.47
N ASN A 91 12.24 1.40 -0.84
CA ASN A 91 12.97 0.59 -1.81
C ASN A 91 14.41 1.10 -1.95
N ASP A 92 15.30 0.21 -2.35
CA ASP A 92 16.71 0.54 -2.51
C ASP A 92 16.90 1.66 -3.54
N ASN A 93 17.74 2.63 -3.23
CA ASN A 93 18.01 3.83 -4.04
C ASN A 93 16.78 4.71 -4.34
N ALA A 94 15.77 4.68 -3.50
CA ALA A 94 14.58 5.54 -3.61
C ALA A 94 14.55 6.58 -2.49
N GLU A 95 13.98 7.73 -2.79
CA GLU A 95 13.73 8.75 -1.78
C GLU A 95 12.40 8.45 -1.06
N PRO A 96 12.32 8.59 0.27
CA PRO A 96 11.08 8.31 1.02
C PRO A 96 9.86 9.11 0.54
N GLU A 97 10.06 10.32 0.07
CA GLU A 97 9.02 11.20 -0.48
C GLU A 97 8.48 10.77 -1.85
N ASP A 98 9.18 9.89 -2.58
CA ASP A 98 8.66 9.22 -3.77
C ASP A 98 7.64 8.14 -3.40
N MET A 99 6.63 8.53 -2.63
CA MET A 99 5.68 7.65 -1.98
C MET A 99 5.07 6.60 -2.92
N VAL A 100 4.99 5.37 -2.43
CA VAL A 100 4.39 4.23 -3.14
C VAL A 100 2.88 4.18 -2.91
N SER A 101 2.12 3.74 -3.93
CA SER A 101 0.68 3.53 -3.80
C SER A 101 0.38 2.14 -3.29
N ILE A 102 -0.52 2.06 -2.32
CA ILE A 102 -1.18 0.85 -1.85
C ILE A 102 -2.60 0.92 -2.39
N ARG A 103 -2.97 0.03 -3.29
CA ARG A 103 -4.26 0.01 -3.97
C ARG A 103 -4.99 -1.25 -3.58
N ILE A 104 -6.20 -1.10 -3.11
CA ILE A 104 -6.95 -2.19 -2.49
C ILE A 104 -8.40 -2.16 -2.98
N TRP A 105 -8.91 -3.33 -3.35
CA TRP A 105 -10.32 -3.59 -3.48
C TRP A 105 -10.74 -4.60 -2.42
N ILE A 106 -11.80 -4.29 -1.69
CA ILE A 106 -12.27 -5.07 -0.55
C ILE A 106 -13.72 -5.45 -0.78
N GLU A 107 -14.00 -6.73 -0.66
CA GLU A 107 -15.34 -7.31 -0.58
C GLU A 107 -15.50 -8.04 0.76
N ALA A 108 -16.66 -8.58 1.02
CA ALA A 108 -16.94 -9.23 2.30
C ALA A 108 -15.94 -10.36 2.64
N ARG A 109 -15.41 -11.06 1.63
CA ARG A 109 -14.51 -12.21 1.81
C ARG A 109 -13.31 -12.20 0.86
N ARG A 110 -13.12 -11.12 0.12
CA ARG A 110 -12.03 -11.00 -0.85
C ARG A 110 -11.30 -9.68 -0.67
N PHE A 111 -10.00 -9.77 -0.57
CA PHE A 111 -9.10 -8.63 -0.49
C PHE A 111 -8.12 -8.70 -1.65
N ILE A 112 -8.23 -7.78 -2.59
CA ILE A 112 -7.32 -7.66 -3.72
C ILE A 112 -6.45 -6.43 -3.50
N SER A 113 -5.15 -6.62 -3.41
CA SER A 113 -4.19 -5.52 -3.36
C SER A 113 -3.31 -5.51 -4.59
N VAL A 114 -2.95 -4.33 -5.07
CA VAL A 114 -2.18 -4.15 -6.30
C VAL A 114 -1.00 -3.22 -6.03
N GLN A 115 0.20 -3.61 -6.43
CA GLN A 115 1.39 -2.78 -6.38
C GLN A 115 1.93 -2.44 -7.76
N LEU A 116 2.44 -1.23 -7.91
CA LEU A 116 3.23 -0.79 -9.06
C LEU A 116 4.74 -0.83 -8.74
N ARG A 117 5.08 -0.61 -7.48
CA ARG A 117 6.42 -0.70 -6.90
C ARG A 117 6.35 -1.61 -5.69
N ASN A 118 7.44 -2.26 -5.35
CA ASN A 118 7.48 -3.19 -4.22
C ASN A 118 6.98 -2.55 -2.91
N LEU A 119 6.10 -3.27 -2.22
CA LEU A 119 5.55 -2.91 -0.91
C LEU A 119 6.18 -3.81 0.16
N ARG A 120 7.15 -3.29 0.92
CA ARG A 120 7.83 -4.06 1.98
C ARG A 120 6.85 -4.68 2.98
N GLY A 121 5.75 -4.00 3.30
CA GLY A 121 4.71 -4.51 4.20
C GLY A 121 4.03 -5.79 3.74
N VAL A 122 4.00 -6.06 2.44
CA VAL A 122 3.46 -7.32 1.88
C VAL A 122 4.31 -8.51 2.31
N ASN A 123 5.64 -8.38 2.31
CA ASN A 123 6.53 -9.46 2.74
C ASN A 123 6.37 -9.77 4.23
N ASP A 124 6.16 -8.74 5.06
CA ASP A 124 5.95 -8.93 6.50
C ASP A 124 4.61 -9.66 6.76
N MET A 125 3.55 -9.30 6.05
CA MET A 125 2.25 -9.99 6.15
C MET A 125 2.35 -11.46 5.71
N ARG A 126 3.10 -11.73 4.65
CA ARG A 126 3.36 -13.12 4.21
C ARG A 126 4.05 -13.92 5.31
N ALA A 127 5.13 -13.37 5.88
CA ALA A 127 5.86 -14.03 6.96
C ALA A 127 4.96 -14.28 8.19
N GLN A 128 4.06 -13.34 8.53
CA GLN A 128 3.13 -13.52 9.63
C GLN A 128 2.08 -14.61 9.33
N LEU A 129 1.54 -14.68 8.12
CA LEU A 129 0.63 -15.76 7.72
C LEU A 129 1.31 -17.13 7.77
N GLU A 130 2.57 -17.21 7.34
CA GLU A 130 3.38 -18.44 7.42
C GLU A 130 3.69 -18.85 8.86
N ALA A 131 3.85 -17.86 9.76
CA ALA A 131 4.09 -18.08 11.20
C ALA A 131 2.80 -18.34 12.00
N GLY A 132 1.61 -18.21 11.42
CA GLY A 132 0.34 -18.37 12.12
C GLY A 132 -0.03 -17.19 13.03
N THR A 133 0.56 -16.03 12.79
CA THR A 133 0.34 -14.78 13.53
C THR A 133 -0.19 -13.65 12.64
N GLY A 134 -0.64 -14.00 11.47
CA GLY A 134 -1.19 -13.08 10.47
C GLY A 134 -2.66 -12.71 10.72
N PRO A 135 -3.29 -12.02 9.76
CA PRO A 135 -4.68 -11.60 9.86
C PRO A 135 -5.62 -12.81 9.86
N ALA A 136 -6.64 -12.75 10.72
CA ALA A 136 -7.68 -13.76 10.76
C ALA A 136 -8.79 -13.49 9.72
N ASP A 137 -9.07 -12.23 9.43
CA ASP A 137 -10.12 -11.84 8.49
C ASP A 137 -9.70 -10.64 7.62
N ILE A 138 -10.65 -10.15 6.80
CA ILE A 138 -10.43 -9.01 5.89
C ILE A 138 -10.22 -7.70 6.65
N GLY A 139 -10.87 -7.52 7.78
CA GLY A 139 -10.70 -6.33 8.65
C GLY A 139 -9.33 -6.28 9.29
N ASP A 140 -8.85 -7.41 9.82
CA ASP A 140 -7.50 -7.54 10.35
C ASP A 140 -6.46 -7.26 9.25
N LEU A 141 -6.68 -7.82 8.05
CA LEU A 141 -5.78 -7.61 6.91
C LEU A 141 -5.71 -6.12 6.53
N LEU A 142 -6.85 -5.43 6.48
CA LEU A 142 -6.89 -4.00 6.21
C LEU A 142 -6.16 -3.21 7.29
N THR A 143 -6.40 -3.54 8.55
CA THR A 143 -5.74 -2.91 9.70
C THR A 143 -4.22 -3.05 9.59
N MET A 144 -3.72 -4.24 9.30
CA MET A 144 -2.29 -4.50 9.13
C MET A 144 -1.67 -3.70 7.97
N PHE A 145 -2.39 -3.52 6.85
CA PHE A 145 -1.94 -2.65 5.75
C PHE A 145 -1.80 -1.20 6.18
N ILE A 146 -2.79 -0.67 6.91
CA ILE A 146 -2.81 0.71 7.41
C ILE A 146 -1.73 0.92 8.47
N GLU A 147 -1.65 0.05 9.46
CA GLU A 147 -0.63 0.10 10.52
C GLU A 147 0.78 -0.01 9.93
N GLY A 148 0.99 -0.96 9.02
CA GLY A 148 2.26 -1.13 8.36
C GLY A 148 2.71 0.10 7.55
N ALA A 149 1.80 0.81 6.91
CA ALA A 149 2.08 2.08 6.25
C ALA A 149 2.41 3.20 7.25
N THR A 150 1.68 3.26 8.37
CA THR A 150 1.82 4.29 9.41
C THR A 150 3.11 4.11 10.21
N ILE A 151 3.43 2.90 10.64
CA ILE A 151 4.66 2.60 11.40
C ILE A 151 5.89 2.99 10.59
N ARG A 152 5.89 2.73 9.28
CA ARG A 152 7.01 3.08 8.40
C ARG A 152 7.12 4.57 8.09
N LEU A 153 6.02 5.31 8.20
CA LEU A 153 6.00 6.75 8.01
C LEU A 153 6.62 7.49 9.21
N SER A 154 6.41 7.00 10.42
CA SER A 154 6.80 7.67 11.66
C SER A 154 8.30 8.08 11.70
N PRO A 155 9.27 7.19 11.44
CA PRO A 155 10.68 7.59 11.45
C PRO A 155 11.00 8.64 10.38
N VAL A 156 10.41 8.55 9.19
CA VAL A 156 10.63 9.51 8.10
C VAL A 156 10.10 10.91 8.45
N MET A 157 8.99 10.96 9.19
CA MET A 157 8.48 12.24 9.72
C MET A 157 9.35 12.78 10.85
N GLY A 158 9.93 11.91 11.69
CA GLY A 158 10.94 12.29 12.68
C GLY A 158 12.16 12.94 12.01
N ASP A 159 12.75 12.28 11.02
CA ASP A 159 13.91 12.80 10.28
C ASP A 159 13.62 14.15 9.60
N LEU A 160 12.38 14.34 9.13
CA LEU A 160 11.96 15.63 8.56
C LEU A 160 11.84 16.72 9.63
N ALA A 161 11.31 16.40 10.81
CA ALA A 161 11.23 17.33 11.94
C ALA A 161 12.64 17.71 12.43
N ASP A 162 13.52 16.74 12.63
CA ASP A 162 14.91 16.96 13.01
C ASP A 162 15.65 17.88 12.01
N SER A 163 15.35 17.70 10.71
CA SER A 163 15.91 18.58 9.66
C SER A 163 15.44 20.02 9.78
N VAL A 164 14.21 20.26 10.27
CA VAL A 164 13.69 21.61 10.53
C VAL A 164 14.38 22.22 11.75
N ASP A 165 14.48 21.47 12.84
CA ASP A 165 15.12 21.91 14.08
C ASP A 165 16.60 22.25 13.85
N GLU A 166 17.32 21.45 13.07
CA GLU A 166 18.73 21.75 12.68
C GLU A 166 18.83 23.08 11.90
N LEU A 167 17.90 23.31 10.98
CA LEU A 167 17.87 24.57 10.21
C LEU A 167 17.60 25.78 11.10
N GLU A 168 16.72 25.67 12.09
CA GLU A 168 16.45 26.71 13.06
C GLU A 168 17.67 27.04 13.90
N ASP A 169 18.37 26.01 14.44
CA ASP A 169 19.58 26.16 15.22
C ASP A 169 20.70 26.84 14.42
N ARG A 170 20.90 26.46 13.16
CA ARG A 170 21.91 27.08 12.29
C ARG A 170 21.61 28.55 11.99
N ILE A 171 20.34 28.90 11.80
CA ILE A 171 19.94 30.30 11.64
C ILE A 171 20.26 31.10 12.89
N LEU A 172 19.97 30.56 14.08
CA LEU A 172 20.27 31.23 15.37
C LEU A 172 21.77 31.41 15.60
N GLN A 173 22.58 30.49 15.13
CA GLN A 173 24.04 30.54 15.21
C GLN A 173 24.70 31.40 14.11
N MET A 174 23.91 31.98 13.23
CA MET A 174 24.36 32.77 12.07
C MET A 174 25.23 31.96 11.08
N ASP A 175 25.15 30.62 11.10
CA ASP A 175 25.73 29.75 10.06
C ASP A 175 24.81 29.67 8.86
N LEU A 176 24.99 30.59 7.93
CA LEU A 176 24.15 30.70 6.74
C LEU A 176 24.69 29.95 5.51
N THR A 177 25.76 29.19 5.67
CA THR A 177 26.43 28.49 4.57
C THR A 177 25.51 27.38 4.03
N GLY A 178 25.09 27.48 2.76
CA GLY A 178 24.20 26.49 2.11
C GLY A 178 22.79 26.36 2.71
N ILE A 179 22.40 27.25 3.63
CA ILE A 179 21.12 27.16 4.34
C ILE A 179 19.92 27.30 3.40
N ARG A 180 20.06 28.13 2.36
CA ARG A 180 18.97 28.33 1.38
C ARG A 180 18.59 27.05 0.66
N GLU A 181 19.58 26.29 0.21
CA GLU A 181 19.38 25.01 -0.47
C GLU A 181 18.72 23.99 0.45
N GLN A 182 19.14 23.95 1.70
CA GLN A 182 18.54 23.06 2.71
C GLN A 182 17.10 23.44 3.03
N ILE A 183 16.80 24.73 3.21
CA ILE A 183 15.41 25.20 3.41
C ILE A 183 14.54 24.78 2.22
N VAL A 184 15.01 25.00 0.98
CA VAL A 184 14.26 24.64 -0.22
C VAL A 184 14.02 23.13 -0.29
N SER A 185 15.02 22.32 -0.01
CA SER A 185 14.93 20.86 0.01
C SER A 185 13.93 20.38 1.07
N THR A 186 14.10 20.80 2.33
CA THR A 186 13.23 20.42 3.45
C THR A 186 11.77 20.83 3.19
N ARG A 187 11.57 22.07 2.71
CA ARG A 187 10.25 22.54 2.34
C ARG A 187 9.61 21.71 1.21
N ARG A 188 10.39 21.33 0.19
CA ARG A 188 9.91 20.48 -0.91
C ARG A 188 9.45 19.13 -0.38
N ARG A 189 10.24 18.46 0.45
CA ARG A 189 9.87 17.20 1.11
C ARG A 189 8.58 17.33 1.90
N ALA A 190 8.47 18.36 2.75
CA ALA A 190 7.27 18.62 3.55
C ALA A 190 6.01 18.83 2.67
N ILE A 191 6.13 19.56 1.56
CA ILE A 191 5.03 19.78 0.62
C ILE A 191 4.58 18.46 -0.03
N ILE A 192 5.54 17.61 -0.44
CA ILE A 192 5.22 16.32 -1.05
C ILE A 192 4.48 15.43 -0.05
N PHE A 193 4.99 15.27 1.17
CA PHE A 193 4.31 14.48 2.20
C PHE A 193 2.91 15.03 2.50
N ASN A 194 2.78 16.33 2.73
CA ASN A 194 1.49 16.95 3.04
C ASN A 194 0.45 16.73 1.91
N ARG A 195 0.88 16.77 0.65
CA ARG A 195 0.02 16.52 -0.53
C ARG A 195 -0.70 15.17 -0.48
N PHE A 196 -0.04 14.15 0.07
CA PHE A 196 -0.57 12.80 0.16
C PHE A 196 -1.16 12.48 1.53
N LEU A 197 -0.51 12.93 2.61
CA LEU A 197 -0.93 12.59 3.98
C LEU A 197 -2.16 13.36 4.42
N ALA A 198 -2.33 14.61 4.00
CA ALA A 198 -3.52 15.38 4.38
C ALA A 198 -4.84 14.72 3.92
N PRO A 199 -5.01 14.32 2.63
CA PRO A 199 -6.22 13.59 2.24
C PRO A 199 -6.29 12.19 2.84
N GLN A 200 -5.15 11.53 3.11
CA GLN A 200 -5.13 10.19 3.71
C GLN A 200 -5.65 10.20 5.15
N LYS A 201 -5.35 11.23 5.92
CA LYS A 201 -5.86 11.41 7.29
C LYS A 201 -7.39 11.41 7.38
N GLU A 202 -8.06 11.87 6.34
CA GLU A 202 -9.54 11.91 6.29
C GLU A 202 -10.16 10.55 5.96
N ILE A 203 -9.34 9.58 5.53
CA ILE A 203 -9.78 8.26 5.08
C ILE A 203 -9.55 7.17 6.15
N VAL A 204 -8.49 7.34 6.93
CA VAL A 204 -8.03 6.41 7.96
C VAL A 204 -8.35 6.96 9.35
#